data_ccce4af1a2ef3d7011c9348ab330fdca
#
_entry.id   ccce4af1a2ef3d7011c9348ab330fdca
#
_cell.length_a   1.000
_cell.length_b   1.000
_cell.length_c   1.000
_cell.angle_alpha   90.00
_cell.angle_beta   90.00
_cell.angle_gamma   90.00
#
_symmetry.space_group_name_H-M   'P 1'
#
loop_
_entity.id
_entity.type
_entity.pdbx_description
1 polymer ?
#
loop_
_entity_poly.entity_id
_entity_poly.type
_entity_poly.pdbx_seq_one_letter_code
_entity_poly.pdbx_strand_id
1 'polypeptide(L)'
;MNMKVPMKNMKILIFNFHFPLKHLDLFLGVFCFISIILFIHGGEMIIVNDKMQHNYKYQLVAPMGDVFNNGFAPELSPKEMLELGVFEGHYINDCKNEFPKDWYINAKISLNEPNIDCNYFKIKSRQSLNIWRENGWILEPDVRGWFQWYCRYFMGRRIEKIDEIQIQRWKSFKRHKAQIEYNCMMYDIECRKKQRQALLQWAYNPFF
;
A
#
# COMPACT_ATOMS: atom_id res chain seq x y z
N MET A 1 -33.71 -36.39 7.75
CA MET A 1 -33.85 -36.36 6.29
C MET A 1 -32.59 -35.64 5.75
N ASN A 2 -31.59 -36.44 5.41
CA ASN A 2 -30.26 -35.95 4.99
C ASN A 2 -30.25 -35.75 3.48
N MET A 3 -30.14 -34.51 3.01
CA MET A 3 -29.89 -34.26 1.59
C MET A 3 -28.38 -34.06 1.36
N LYS A 4 -27.76 -35.05 0.73
CA LYS A 4 -26.44 -34.99 0.13
C LYS A 4 -26.54 -34.24 -1.20
N VAL A 5 -25.78 -33.13 -1.36
CA VAL A 5 -25.59 -32.45 -2.64
C VAL A 5 -24.43 -33.11 -3.37
N PRO A 6 -24.55 -33.52 -4.63
CA PRO A 6 -23.47 -34.16 -5.37
C PRO A 6 -22.49 -33.14 -5.94
N MET A 7 -21.20 -33.38 -5.69
CA MET A 7 -20.10 -32.67 -6.37
C MET A 7 -20.08 -33.06 -7.86
N LYS A 8 -20.33 -32.11 -8.75
CA LYS A 8 -20.11 -32.25 -10.20
C LYS A 8 -18.70 -31.78 -10.57
N ASN A 9 -17.98 -32.73 -11.12
CA ASN A 9 -16.78 -32.66 -11.96
C ASN A 9 -16.26 -31.24 -12.37
N MET A 10 -15.15 -30.83 -11.78
CA MET A 10 -14.32 -29.76 -12.27
C MET A 10 -13.19 -30.36 -13.12
N LYS A 11 -13.23 -30.14 -14.43
CA LYS A 11 -12.16 -30.53 -15.36
C LYS A 11 -10.93 -29.64 -15.10
N ILE A 12 -9.84 -30.31 -14.71
CA ILE A 12 -8.52 -29.69 -14.59
C ILE A 12 -7.95 -29.57 -16.00
N LEU A 13 -7.77 -28.32 -16.47
CA LEU A 13 -6.98 -28.03 -17.67
C LEU A 13 -5.50 -28.02 -17.27
N ILE A 14 -4.79 -29.11 -17.58
CA ILE A 14 -3.34 -29.17 -17.43
C ILE A 14 -2.72 -28.58 -18.70
N PHE A 15 -2.14 -27.38 -18.60
CA PHE A 15 -1.25 -26.85 -19.64
C PHE A 15 0.14 -27.45 -19.45
N ASN A 16 0.52 -28.38 -20.34
CA ASN A 16 1.88 -28.91 -20.41
C ASN A 16 2.79 -27.88 -21.08
N PHE A 17 3.58 -27.15 -20.32
CA PHE A 17 4.73 -26.44 -20.83
C PHE A 17 5.98 -27.33 -20.75
N HIS A 18 6.51 -27.70 -21.90
CA HIS A 18 7.76 -28.43 -22.03
C HIS A 18 8.92 -27.42 -22.01
N PHE A 19 9.70 -27.39 -20.93
CA PHE A 19 10.99 -26.72 -20.89
C PHE A 19 12.11 -27.74 -20.65
N PRO A 20 13.24 -27.67 -21.39
CA PRO A 20 14.36 -28.56 -21.15
C PRO A 20 15.18 -28.13 -19.94
N LEU A 21 15.12 -28.90 -18.89
CA LEU A 21 15.86 -28.71 -17.63
C LEU A 21 17.34 -29.10 -17.81
N LYS A 22 18.27 -28.14 -17.66
CA LYS A 22 19.64 -28.41 -17.24
C LYS A 22 19.80 -28.10 -15.75
N HIS A 23 20.44 -29.02 -15.06
CA HIS A 23 20.65 -29.12 -13.61
C HIS A 23 21.10 -27.83 -12.93
N LEU A 24 20.23 -27.01 -12.36
CA LEU A 24 20.47 -26.16 -11.16
C LEU A 24 19.21 -25.52 -10.57
N ASP A 25 18.02 -25.75 -11.15
CA ASP A 25 16.79 -24.99 -10.82
C ASP A 25 15.79 -25.74 -9.93
N LEU A 26 16.15 -26.89 -9.37
CA LEU A 26 15.18 -27.69 -8.59
C LEU A 26 14.74 -27.00 -7.28
N PHE A 27 15.61 -26.18 -6.67
CA PHE A 27 15.30 -25.47 -5.42
C PHE A 27 14.46 -24.19 -5.65
N LEU A 28 14.75 -23.42 -6.68
CA LEU A 28 13.99 -22.23 -7.04
C LEU A 28 12.60 -22.57 -7.60
N GLY A 29 12.48 -23.64 -8.40
CA GLY A 29 11.22 -24.10 -8.95
C GLY A 29 10.24 -24.58 -7.86
N VAL A 30 10.70 -25.26 -6.83
CA VAL A 30 9.87 -25.74 -5.71
C VAL A 30 9.34 -24.57 -4.88
N PHE A 31 10.16 -23.53 -4.62
CA PHE A 31 9.70 -22.34 -3.91
C PHE A 31 8.67 -21.52 -4.72
N CYS A 32 8.85 -21.40 -6.02
CA CYS A 32 7.90 -20.72 -6.89
C CYS A 32 6.57 -21.49 -7.00
N PHE A 33 6.60 -22.81 -7.10
CA PHE A 33 5.40 -23.67 -7.10
C PHE A 33 4.66 -23.66 -5.76
N ILE A 34 5.38 -23.68 -4.64
CA ILE A 34 4.77 -23.60 -3.30
C ILE A 34 4.13 -22.24 -3.09
N SER A 35 4.76 -21.14 -3.54
CA SER A 35 4.14 -19.79 -3.49
C SER A 35 2.88 -19.69 -4.35
N ILE A 36 2.88 -20.26 -5.56
CA ILE A 36 1.70 -20.31 -6.44
C ILE A 36 0.60 -21.20 -5.85
N ILE A 37 0.93 -22.34 -5.26
CA ILE A 37 -0.04 -23.25 -4.64
C ILE A 37 -0.64 -22.63 -3.37
N LEU A 38 0.11 -21.90 -2.56
CA LEU A 38 -0.41 -21.17 -1.41
C LEU A 38 -1.35 -20.02 -1.83
N PHE A 39 -1.11 -19.39 -2.98
CA PHE A 39 -2.02 -18.38 -3.55
C PHE A 39 -3.34 -18.95 -4.07
N ILE A 40 -3.36 -20.21 -4.53
CA ILE A 40 -4.58 -20.90 -5.01
C ILE A 40 -5.47 -21.37 -3.84
N HIS A 41 -4.94 -21.48 -2.60
CA HIS A 41 -5.65 -22.02 -1.43
C HIS A 41 -6.03 -20.98 -0.37
N GLY A 42 -6.15 -19.72 -0.74
CA GLY A 42 -6.54 -18.63 0.16
C GLY A 42 -5.32 -17.90 0.73
N GLY A 43 -5.13 -16.65 0.30
CA GLY A 43 -4.03 -15.81 0.73
C GLY A 43 -3.94 -15.65 2.25
N GLU A 44 -2.81 -15.15 2.72
CA GLU A 44 -2.54 -14.93 4.14
C GLU A 44 -3.63 -14.06 4.79
N MET A 45 -4.14 -14.51 5.93
CA MET A 45 -5.11 -13.77 6.73
C MET A 45 -4.39 -12.88 7.74
N ILE A 46 -4.61 -11.57 7.64
CA ILE A 46 -4.11 -10.59 8.61
C ILE A 46 -5.20 -10.29 9.64
N ILE A 47 -4.84 -10.32 10.91
CA ILE A 47 -5.71 -9.94 12.03
C ILE A 47 -5.14 -8.69 12.67
N VAL A 48 -5.92 -7.61 12.63
CA VAL A 48 -5.53 -6.30 13.17
C VAL A 48 -6.10 -6.12 14.57
N ASN A 49 -5.19 -5.86 15.52
CA ASN A 49 -5.50 -5.49 16.89
C ASN A 49 -4.60 -4.35 17.32
N ASP A 50 -5.10 -3.13 17.24
CA ASP A 50 -4.40 -1.91 17.61
C ASP A 50 -5.31 -0.95 18.39
N LYS A 51 -4.86 0.28 18.64
CA LYS A 51 -5.62 1.29 19.38
C LYS A 51 -6.93 1.73 18.71
N MET A 52 -7.05 1.54 17.39
CA MET A 52 -8.20 2.04 16.61
C MET A 52 -9.04 0.94 16.00
N GLN A 53 -8.51 -0.27 15.85
CA GLN A 53 -9.22 -1.40 15.28
C GLN A 53 -8.99 -2.67 16.10
N HIS A 54 -10.09 -3.36 16.45
CA HIS A 54 -10.06 -4.62 17.17
C HIS A 54 -10.69 -5.73 16.35
N ASN A 55 -9.99 -6.86 16.24
CA ASN A 55 -10.44 -8.06 15.50
C ASN A 55 -10.80 -7.80 14.01
N TYR A 56 -10.29 -6.72 13.42
CA TYR A 56 -10.45 -6.53 11.99
C TYR A 56 -9.61 -7.58 11.24
N LYS A 57 -10.22 -8.22 10.27
CA LYS A 57 -9.57 -9.30 9.50
C LYS A 57 -9.65 -8.99 8.01
N TYR A 58 -8.56 -9.21 7.31
CA TYR A 58 -8.55 -9.15 5.86
C TYR A 58 -7.58 -10.16 5.26
N GLN A 59 -7.81 -10.51 4.01
CA GLN A 59 -7.03 -11.48 3.28
C GLN A 59 -6.15 -10.80 2.24
N LEU A 60 -4.91 -11.28 2.10
CA LEU A 60 -4.02 -10.89 1.02
C LEU A 60 -4.34 -11.77 -0.20
N VAL A 61 -4.88 -11.16 -1.25
CA VAL A 61 -5.35 -11.87 -2.46
C VAL A 61 -4.51 -11.55 -3.70
N ALA A 62 -3.51 -10.68 -3.56
CA ALA A 62 -2.55 -10.33 -4.60
C ALA A 62 -1.12 -10.32 -4.05
N PRO A 63 -0.09 -10.51 -4.88
CA PRO A 63 1.30 -10.35 -4.48
C PRO A 63 1.58 -8.93 -3.99
N MET A 64 2.51 -8.79 -3.02
CA MET A 64 2.92 -7.50 -2.50
C MET A 64 3.61 -6.66 -3.60
N GLY A 65 3.14 -5.42 -3.77
CA GLY A 65 3.72 -4.47 -4.71
C GLY A 65 3.43 -4.76 -6.17
N ASP A 66 2.50 -5.65 -6.46
CA ASP A 66 2.17 -6.09 -7.82
C ASP A 66 0.65 -6.07 -8.09
N VAL A 67 0.27 -6.24 -9.35
CA VAL A 67 -1.13 -6.33 -9.81
C VAL A 67 -1.99 -5.16 -9.33
N PHE A 68 -1.56 -3.93 -9.63
CA PHE A 68 -2.35 -2.74 -9.33
C PHE A 68 -3.45 -2.52 -10.38
N ASN A 69 -4.67 -2.20 -9.91
CA ASN A 69 -5.86 -2.06 -10.75
C ASN A 69 -6.02 -0.64 -11.33
N ASN A 70 -6.78 -0.52 -12.42
CA ASN A 70 -7.41 0.72 -12.92
C ASN A 70 -6.45 1.90 -13.13
N GLY A 71 -5.21 1.64 -13.57
CA GLY A 71 -4.23 2.69 -13.81
C GLY A 71 -3.71 3.32 -12.51
N PHE A 72 -3.78 2.62 -11.39
CA PHE A 72 -3.04 2.95 -10.19
C PHE A 72 -1.59 2.55 -10.39
N ALA A 73 -0.70 3.52 -10.47
CA ALA A 73 0.73 3.34 -10.69
C ALA A 73 1.52 4.21 -9.71
N PRO A 74 1.56 3.84 -8.42
CA PRO A 74 2.30 4.61 -7.42
C PRO A 74 3.79 4.60 -7.77
N GLU A 75 4.43 5.76 -7.67
CA GLU A 75 5.85 5.95 -7.98
C GLU A 75 6.75 5.58 -6.79
N LEU A 76 6.19 5.42 -5.60
CA LEU A 76 6.90 5.07 -4.36
C LEU A 76 6.12 4.02 -3.58
N SER A 77 6.81 3.00 -3.08
CA SER A 77 6.26 2.03 -2.14
C SER A 77 6.02 2.66 -0.75
N PRO A 78 5.20 2.06 0.12
CA PRO A 78 5.04 2.50 1.49
C PRO A 78 6.37 2.55 2.26
N LYS A 79 7.28 1.60 2.03
CA LYS A 79 8.62 1.57 2.62
C LYS A 79 9.43 2.81 2.22
N GLU A 80 9.54 3.11 0.93
CA GLU A 80 10.27 4.28 0.42
C GLU A 80 9.68 5.59 0.95
N MET A 81 8.35 5.69 1.05
CA MET A 81 7.69 6.86 1.64
C MET A 81 8.11 7.06 3.11
N LEU A 82 8.14 5.99 3.91
CA LEU A 82 8.57 6.05 5.31
C LEU A 82 10.06 6.40 5.45
N GLU A 83 10.90 5.85 4.60
CA GLU A 83 12.34 6.12 4.57
C GLU A 83 12.65 7.57 4.13
N LEU A 84 11.94 8.09 3.13
CA LEU A 84 12.06 9.48 2.71
C LEU A 84 11.54 10.46 3.76
N GLY A 85 10.48 10.11 4.47
CA GLY A 85 9.90 10.90 5.56
C GLY A 85 8.58 11.57 5.19
N VAL A 86 7.52 11.03 5.77
CA VAL A 86 6.14 11.45 5.57
C VAL A 86 5.40 11.58 6.89
N PHE A 87 4.31 12.35 6.89
CA PHE A 87 3.37 12.46 8.01
C PHE A 87 4.02 12.80 9.34
N GLU A 88 5.13 13.59 9.32
CA GLU A 88 5.83 14.03 10.53
C GLU A 88 6.34 12.83 11.38
N GLY A 89 6.59 11.68 10.73
CA GLY A 89 7.06 10.45 11.37
C GLY A 89 6.08 9.81 12.35
N HIS A 90 4.80 10.22 12.35
CA HIS A 90 3.84 9.82 13.36
C HIS A 90 2.46 9.51 12.78
N TYR A 91 2.35 8.43 11.98
CA TYR A 91 1.07 8.07 11.35
C TYR A 91 0.64 6.64 11.63
N ILE A 92 1.51 5.65 11.39
CA ILE A 92 1.23 4.22 11.58
C ILE A 92 2.07 3.61 12.72
N ASN A 93 2.52 4.43 13.66
CA ASN A 93 3.40 3.99 14.73
C ASN A 93 2.74 3.05 15.72
N ASP A 94 1.43 3.21 15.94
CA ASP A 94 0.62 2.42 16.86
C ASP A 94 0.08 1.12 16.24
N CYS A 95 0.26 0.92 14.93
CA CYS A 95 -0.17 -0.28 14.20
C CYS A 95 0.98 -0.96 13.43
N LYS A 96 2.23 -0.80 13.88
CA LYS A 96 3.42 -1.37 13.20
C LYS A 96 3.36 -2.88 13.00
N ASN A 97 2.69 -3.59 13.91
CA ASN A 97 2.61 -5.05 13.86
C ASN A 97 1.76 -5.58 12.69
N GLU A 98 0.96 -4.70 12.07
CA GLU A 98 0.16 -5.02 10.89
C GLU A 98 1.02 -5.11 9.63
N PHE A 99 2.14 -4.38 9.57
CA PHE A 99 2.94 -4.19 8.36
C PHE A 99 4.30 -4.87 8.44
N PRO A 100 4.97 -5.13 7.30
CA PRO A 100 6.30 -5.75 7.27
C PRO A 100 7.31 -4.97 8.13
N LYS A 101 8.06 -5.69 8.95
CA LYS A 101 9.03 -5.08 9.88
C LYS A 101 10.16 -4.32 9.18
N ASP A 102 10.55 -4.76 7.99
CA ASP A 102 11.59 -4.13 7.20
C ASP A 102 11.22 -2.73 6.69
N TRP A 103 9.91 -2.38 6.64
CA TRP A 103 9.47 -1.03 6.30
C TRP A 103 9.90 0.01 7.33
N TYR A 104 10.22 -0.42 8.54
CA TYR A 104 10.57 0.46 9.66
C TYR A 104 12.06 0.56 9.95
N ILE A 105 12.92 -0.21 9.26
CA ILE A 105 14.37 -0.25 9.54
C ILE A 105 15.02 1.13 9.38
N ASN A 106 14.71 1.82 8.25
CA ASN A 106 15.25 3.15 7.93
C ASN A 106 14.20 4.25 7.97
N ALA A 107 12.99 3.94 8.46
CA ALA A 107 11.88 4.88 8.48
C ALA A 107 12.16 6.07 9.41
N LYS A 108 11.83 7.27 8.95
CA LYS A 108 11.90 8.49 9.77
C LYS A 108 10.69 8.55 10.69
N ILE A 109 10.86 8.06 11.91
CA ILE A 109 9.80 7.91 12.91
C ILE A 109 10.01 8.88 14.07
N SER A 110 8.93 9.53 14.49
CA SER A 110 8.81 10.23 15.76
C SER A 110 7.95 9.40 16.72
N LEU A 111 8.51 9.05 17.89
CA LEU A 111 7.88 8.07 18.79
C LEU A 111 6.70 8.67 19.58
N ASN A 112 6.85 9.90 20.08
CA ASN A 112 5.92 10.46 21.05
C ASN A 112 4.87 11.34 20.38
N GLU A 113 5.29 12.24 19.49
CA GLU A 113 4.43 13.23 18.85
C GLU A 113 4.87 13.49 17.39
N PRO A 114 4.00 14.08 16.55
CA PRO A 114 4.38 14.47 15.21
C PRO A 114 5.56 15.45 15.21
N ASN A 115 6.63 15.14 14.46
CA ASN A 115 7.79 15.99 14.31
C ASN A 115 8.01 16.35 12.83
N ILE A 116 7.95 17.63 12.54
CA ILE A 116 8.09 18.17 11.18
C ILE A 116 9.46 17.84 10.55
N ASP A 117 10.50 17.67 11.38
CA ASP A 117 11.84 17.30 10.94
C ASP A 117 11.93 15.89 10.37
N CYS A 118 10.95 15.04 10.68
CA CYS A 118 10.81 13.72 10.06
C CYS A 118 10.28 13.80 8.62
N ASN A 119 9.66 14.90 8.20
CA ASN A 119 9.26 15.09 6.81
C ASN A 119 10.48 15.41 5.94
N TYR A 120 10.49 14.88 4.70
CA TYR A 120 11.60 15.13 3.77
C TYR A 120 11.85 16.64 3.56
N PHE A 121 10.79 17.39 3.26
CA PHE A 121 10.87 18.83 2.99
C PHE A 121 10.79 19.71 4.25
N LYS A 122 10.80 19.14 5.44
CA LYS A 122 10.74 19.87 6.73
C LYS A 122 9.55 20.82 6.84
N ILE A 123 8.43 20.48 6.24
CA ILE A 123 7.21 21.28 6.21
C ILE A 123 5.97 20.43 6.50
N LYS A 124 5.01 21.01 7.22
CA LYS A 124 3.72 20.37 7.47
C LYS A 124 2.85 20.42 6.21
N SER A 125 2.41 19.26 5.74
CA SER A 125 1.61 19.12 4.52
C SER A 125 0.43 18.17 4.65
N ARG A 126 -0.03 17.89 5.88
CA ARG A 126 -1.22 17.09 6.16
C ARG A 126 -2.24 17.85 7.00
N GLN A 127 -3.47 17.39 6.97
CA GLN A 127 -4.50 17.78 7.92
C GLN A 127 -4.63 16.72 9.02
N SER A 128 -5.26 17.09 10.13
CA SER A 128 -5.51 16.16 11.22
C SER A 128 -6.52 15.09 10.82
N LEU A 129 -6.48 13.95 11.50
CA LEU A 129 -7.43 12.87 11.29
C LEU A 129 -8.87 13.29 11.61
N ASN A 130 -9.07 14.21 12.56
CA ASN A 130 -10.39 14.75 12.88
C ASN A 130 -11.00 15.51 11.71
N ILE A 131 -10.23 16.40 11.06
CA ILE A 131 -10.67 17.09 9.85
C ILE A 131 -11.03 16.10 8.74
N TRP A 132 -10.27 15.01 8.61
CA TRP A 132 -10.55 13.96 7.62
C TRP A 132 -11.87 13.24 7.91
N ARG A 133 -12.18 12.98 9.19
CA ARG A 133 -13.45 12.37 9.61
C ARG A 133 -14.63 13.31 9.39
N GLU A 134 -14.50 14.57 9.81
CA GLU A 134 -15.53 15.60 9.65
C GLU A 134 -15.93 15.80 8.17
N ASN A 135 -14.97 15.70 7.26
CA ASN A 135 -15.20 15.80 5.81
C ASN A 135 -15.64 14.49 5.15
N GLY A 136 -15.82 13.41 5.89
CA GLY A 136 -16.19 12.10 5.34
C GLY A 136 -15.11 11.47 4.44
N TRP A 137 -13.84 11.82 4.65
CA TRP A 137 -12.74 11.30 3.84
C TRP A 137 -12.16 9.99 4.38
N ILE A 138 -12.53 9.60 5.58
CA ILE A 138 -12.18 8.30 6.13
C ILE A 138 -13.21 7.29 5.64
N LEU A 139 -12.73 6.21 5.04
CA LEU A 139 -13.55 5.10 4.58
C LEU A 139 -13.24 3.87 5.44
N GLU A 140 -14.27 3.26 5.99
CA GLU A 140 -14.11 1.96 6.62
C GLU A 140 -13.74 0.91 5.56
N PRO A 141 -12.80 0.01 5.87
CA PRO A 141 -12.17 -0.24 7.18
C PRO A 141 -10.84 0.50 7.42
N ASP A 142 -10.47 1.48 6.60
CA ASP A 142 -9.18 2.17 6.69
C ASP A 142 -9.28 3.42 7.58
N VAL A 143 -9.43 3.21 8.88
CA VAL A 143 -9.73 4.23 9.91
C VAL A 143 -8.70 5.33 10.04
N ARG A 144 -7.50 5.13 9.48
CA ARG A 144 -6.41 6.13 9.39
C ARG A 144 -6.34 6.80 8.02
N GLY A 145 -7.25 6.47 7.09
CA GLY A 145 -7.37 7.10 5.76
C GLY A 145 -6.44 6.52 4.70
N TRP A 146 -6.16 7.33 3.69
CA TRP A 146 -5.56 6.90 2.43
C TRP A 146 -4.24 6.13 2.58
N PHE A 147 -3.31 6.57 3.44
CA PHE A 147 -2.01 5.89 3.56
C PHE A 147 -2.14 4.49 4.19
N GLN A 148 -3.05 4.30 5.17
CA GLN A 148 -3.33 2.97 5.70
C GLN A 148 -3.95 2.06 4.62
N TRP A 149 -4.90 2.61 3.84
CA TRP A 149 -5.44 1.90 2.68
C TRP A 149 -4.32 1.50 1.72
N TYR A 150 -3.41 2.43 1.38
CA TYR A 150 -2.32 2.17 0.46
C TYR A 150 -1.37 1.08 0.95
N CYS A 151 -0.99 1.10 2.22
CA CYS A 151 -0.18 0.04 2.82
C CYS A 151 -0.84 -1.34 2.67
N ARG A 152 -2.12 -1.46 3.00
CA ARG A 152 -2.90 -2.70 2.89
C ARG A 152 -3.07 -3.14 1.44
N TYR A 153 -3.36 -2.20 0.56
CA TYR A 153 -3.49 -2.44 -0.89
C TYR A 153 -2.16 -2.92 -1.49
N PHE A 154 -1.06 -2.28 -1.11
CA PHE A 154 0.29 -2.66 -1.54
C PHE A 154 0.67 -4.06 -1.05
N MET A 155 0.28 -4.45 0.16
CA MET A 155 0.45 -5.81 0.69
C MET A 155 -0.39 -6.86 -0.06
N GLY A 156 -1.40 -6.47 -0.79
CA GLY A 156 -2.23 -7.39 -1.58
C GLY A 156 -3.69 -7.50 -1.15
N ARG A 157 -4.17 -6.67 -0.18
CA ARG A 157 -5.61 -6.58 0.11
C ARG A 157 -6.33 -5.93 -1.07
N ARG A 158 -7.54 -6.43 -1.42
CA ARG A 158 -8.40 -5.86 -2.45
C ARG A 158 -9.83 -5.73 -1.93
N ILE A 159 -10.42 -4.53 -2.03
CA ILE A 159 -11.81 -4.20 -1.71
C ILE A 159 -12.33 -3.27 -2.80
N GLU A 160 -12.93 -3.83 -3.85
CA GLU A 160 -13.25 -3.18 -5.12
C GLU A 160 -13.76 -1.73 -4.98
N LYS A 161 -14.86 -1.53 -4.27
CA LYS A 161 -15.48 -0.20 -4.12
C LYS A 161 -14.59 0.83 -3.40
N ILE A 162 -13.84 0.38 -2.39
CA ILE A 162 -12.93 1.25 -1.63
C ILE A 162 -11.71 1.58 -2.47
N ASP A 163 -11.18 0.57 -3.15
CA ASP A 163 -10.00 0.70 -4.00
C ASP A 163 -10.27 1.70 -5.14
N GLU A 164 -11.42 1.63 -5.80
CA GLU A 164 -11.84 2.60 -6.82
C GLU A 164 -11.84 4.04 -6.29
N ILE A 165 -12.46 4.29 -5.14
CA ILE A 165 -12.53 5.63 -4.53
C ILE A 165 -11.13 6.14 -4.18
N GLN A 166 -10.31 5.30 -3.56
CA GLN A 166 -8.97 5.70 -3.10
C GLN A 166 -8.01 5.91 -4.28
N ILE A 167 -8.14 5.13 -5.35
CA ILE A 167 -7.39 5.31 -6.60
C ILE A 167 -7.80 6.64 -7.29
N GLN A 168 -9.08 6.97 -7.32
CA GLN A 168 -9.53 8.25 -7.88
C GLN A 168 -9.00 9.45 -7.07
N ARG A 169 -8.97 9.35 -5.75
CA ARG A 169 -8.34 10.36 -4.88
C ARG A 169 -6.85 10.51 -5.21
N TRP A 170 -6.13 9.40 -5.33
CA TRP A 170 -4.73 9.41 -5.74
C TRP A 170 -4.54 10.11 -7.09
N LYS A 171 -5.32 9.75 -8.10
CA LYS A 171 -5.26 10.38 -9.44
C LYS A 171 -5.46 11.90 -9.36
N SER A 172 -6.29 12.39 -8.46
CA SER A 172 -6.55 13.83 -8.30
C SER A 172 -5.32 14.62 -7.82
N PHE A 173 -4.37 13.97 -7.14
CA PHE A 173 -3.12 14.59 -6.71
C PHE A 173 -2.16 14.93 -7.85
N LYS A 174 -2.34 14.34 -9.03
CA LYS A 174 -1.56 14.66 -10.24
C LYS A 174 -1.56 16.16 -10.58
N ARG A 175 -2.62 16.87 -10.19
CA ARG A 175 -2.69 18.35 -10.33
C ARG A 175 -1.57 19.10 -9.60
N HIS A 176 -1.09 18.55 -8.47
CA HIS A 176 0.03 19.17 -7.74
C HIS A 176 1.34 19.03 -8.50
N LYS A 177 1.55 17.89 -9.19
CA LYS A 177 2.68 17.69 -10.08
C LYS A 177 2.68 18.73 -11.20
N ALA A 178 1.57 18.87 -11.93
CA ALA A 178 1.42 19.87 -12.99
C ALA A 178 1.65 21.32 -12.49
N GLN A 179 1.20 21.65 -11.28
CA GLN A 179 1.44 22.97 -10.69
C GLN A 179 2.91 23.23 -10.36
N ILE A 180 3.67 22.21 -9.95
CA ILE A 180 5.09 22.32 -9.71
C ILE A 180 5.82 22.47 -11.05
N GLU A 181 5.53 21.62 -12.02
CA GLU A 181 6.12 21.67 -13.38
C GLU A 181 5.91 23.03 -14.05
N TYR A 182 4.74 23.64 -13.87
CA TYR A 182 4.42 24.95 -14.45
C TYR A 182 5.15 26.13 -13.75
N ASN A 183 5.37 26.04 -12.43
CA ASN A 183 5.80 27.21 -11.63
C ASN A 183 7.25 27.12 -11.11
N CYS A 184 7.90 25.96 -11.24
CA CYS A 184 9.24 25.75 -10.70
C CYS A 184 10.21 25.41 -11.82
N MET A 185 11.47 25.79 -11.65
CA MET A 185 12.52 25.31 -12.55
C MET A 185 12.76 23.80 -12.32
N MET A 186 13.19 23.14 -13.37
CA MET A 186 13.51 21.71 -13.29
C MET A 186 14.57 21.47 -12.20
N TYR A 187 14.36 20.46 -11.38
CA TYR A 187 15.21 20.10 -10.23
C TYR A 187 15.30 21.11 -9.09
N ASP A 188 14.57 22.21 -9.13
CA ASP A 188 14.44 23.11 -7.97
C ASP A 188 13.53 22.49 -6.90
N ILE A 189 14.10 21.64 -6.06
CA ILE A 189 13.38 20.94 -4.99
C ILE A 189 12.93 21.85 -3.84
N GLU A 190 13.48 23.08 -3.77
CA GLU A 190 13.10 24.07 -2.77
C GLU A 190 11.81 24.80 -3.15
N CYS A 191 11.51 24.85 -4.46
CA CYS A 191 10.28 25.42 -4.98
C CYS A 191 9.07 24.55 -4.61
N ARG A 192 8.03 25.16 -4.03
CA ARG A 192 6.75 24.52 -3.67
C ARG A 192 6.87 23.30 -2.75
N LYS A 193 7.74 23.34 -1.76
CA LYS A 193 7.98 22.27 -0.77
C LYS A 193 6.71 21.65 -0.19
N LYS A 194 5.68 22.45 0.12
CA LYS A 194 4.43 21.94 0.67
C LYS A 194 3.69 21.03 -0.30
N GLN A 195 3.69 21.38 -1.59
CA GLN A 195 3.08 20.53 -2.63
C GLN A 195 3.93 19.30 -2.91
N ARG A 196 5.27 19.43 -2.88
CA ARG A 196 6.19 18.29 -3.01
C ARG A 196 6.03 17.30 -1.85
N GLN A 197 5.92 17.80 -0.60
CA GLN A 197 5.63 16.96 0.56
C GLN A 197 4.25 16.27 0.42
N ALA A 198 3.23 16.95 -0.12
CA ALA A 198 1.94 16.36 -0.38
C ALA A 198 2.03 15.25 -1.44
N LEU A 199 2.77 15.45 -2.53
CA LEU A 199 3.02 14.41 -3.54
C LEU A 199 3.68 13.17 -2.91
N LEU A 200 4.74 13.38 -2.12
CA LEU A 200 5.43 12.30 -1.42
C LEU A 200 4.47 11.50 -0.51
N GLN A 201 3.56 12.19 0.19
CA GLN A 201 2.54 11.57 1.05
C GLN A 201 1.45 10.82 0.28
N TRP A 202 1.40 10.96 -1.04
CA TRP A 202 0.47 10.28 -1.95
C TRP A 202 1.18 9.38 -2.97
N ALA A 203 2.35 8.87 -2.61
CA ALA A 203 3.15 7.93 -3.41
C ALA A 203 3.53 8.43 -4.81
N TYR A 204 3.63 9.75 -4.99
CA TYR A 204 4.25 10.34 -6.17
C TYR A 204 5.71 10.70 -5.88
N ASN A 205 6.59 10.52 -6.86
CA ASN A 205 7.95 11.04 -6.78
C ASN A 205 7.93 12.57 -6.83
N PRO A 206 8.44 13.29 -5.81
CA PRO A 206 8.45 14.75 -5.78
C PRO A 206 9.72 15.38 -6.39
N PHE A 207 10.68 14.57 -6.88
CA PHE A 207 12.02 14.98 -7.30
C PHE A 207 12.12 15.11 -8.83
N PHE A 208 11.55 16.14 -9.38
CA PHE A 208 11.57 16.45 -10.83
C PHE A 208 11.69 17.93 -11.07
#